data_71fd00df8d44711d4ff396b233a09c53
#
_entry.id   71fd00df8d44711d4ff396b233a09c53
#
_cell.length_a   1.000
_cell.length_b   1.000
_cell.length_c   1.000
_cell.angle_alpha   90.00
_cell.angle_beta   90.00
_cell.angle_gamma   90.00
#
_symmetry.space_group_name_H-M   'P 1'
#
loop_
_entity.id
_entity.type
_entity.pdbx_description
1 polymer ?
#
loop_
_entity_poly.entity_id
_entity_poly.type
_entity_poly.pdbx_seq_one_letter_code
_entity_poly.pdbx_strand_id
1 'polypeptide(L)'
;MLPYPFSYFSSIWGFRKPLSKRFGLNWFQLLFTSVFLISLSMVPIAIQNSSQETYPLETFIDNVYEPLTDKVVQDFSEHAAIVDGKLTYTGTASQAPSIVIGPSQSKELPKDLQLHFDTNELVISKESKELTRISYRAIQTDSFKNKDSLTQAISKDWYQQNRVYISLFLVLGASFLFGLNFFIVSLGASLLLYITKKSRLFSFRTFKECYHFILNCLGLPTLITLILGLFGQNMTTLITVQNILFVLYLVTIFYKTHFRDPDYHK
;
A
#
# COMPACT_ATOMS: atom_id res chain seq x y z
N MET A 1 9.30 -34.23 -16.43
CA MET A 1 8.60 -33.16 -15.70
C MET A 1 9.38 -31.86 -15.88
N LEU A 2 8.71 -30.73 -16.06
CA LEU A 2 9.37 -29.42 -16.13
C LEU A 2 10.01 -29.11 -14.75
N PRO A 3 11.22 -28.53 -14.69
CA PRO A 3 11.82 -28.10 -13.41
C PRO A 3 11.05 -26.91 -12.82
N TYR A 4 11.18 -26.69 -11.51
CA TYR A 4 10.70 -25.49 -10.87
C TYR A 4 11.51 -24.26 -11.35
N PRO A 5 10.92 -23.09 -11.64
CA PRO A 5 9.50 -22.69 -11.41
C PRO A 5 8.53 -23.03 -12.55
N PHE A 6 9.00 -23.52 -13.71
CA PHE A 6 8.13 -23.78 -14.88
C PHE A 6 7.06 -24.84 -14.62
N SER A 7 7.34 -25.78 -13.72
CA SER A 7 6.34 -26.78 -13.27
C SER A 7 5.13 -26.11 -12.63
N TYR A 8 5.32 -25.06 -11.82
CA TYR A 8 4.24 -24.30 -11.23
C TYR A 8 3.41 -23.55 -12.29
N PHE A 9 4.06 -22.79 -13.18
CA PHE A 9 3.34 -22.06 -14.24
C PHE A 9 2.54 -22.99 -15.15
N SER A 10 3.02 -24.21 -15.38
CA SER A 10 2.27 -25.20 -16.15
C SER A 10 1.06 -25.77 -15.42
N SER A 11 1.00 -25.67 -14.09
CA SER A 11 -0.07 -26.20 -13.25
C SER A 11 -1.28 -25.28 -13.08
N ILE A 12 -1.11 -23.97 -13.27
CA ILE A 12 -2.16 -22.96 -13.05
C ILE A 12 -3.18 -22.87 -14.19
N TRP A 13 -2.89 -23.46 -15.34
CA TRP A 13 -3.72 -23.36 -16.53
C TRP A 13 -4.70 -24.52 -16.68
N GLY A 14 -5.97 -24.21 -16.87
CA GLY A 14 -7.04 -25.17 -17.07
C GLY A 14 -7.55 -25.79 -15.78
N PHE A 15 -8.65 -26.53 -15.86
CA PHE A 15 -9.42 -26.94 -14.67
C PHE A 15 -8.96 -28.26 -14.02
N ARG A 16 -8.21 -29.10 -14.74
CA ARG A 16 -7.71 -30.39 -14.21
C ARG A 16 -6.26 -30.30 -13.71
N LYS A 17 -5.44 -29.47 -14.34
CA LYS A 17 -4.01 -29.35 -14.03
C LYS A 17 -3.71 -28.92 -12.59
N PRO A 18 -4.44 -27.94 -11.98
CA PRO A 18 -4.21 -27.59 -10.60
C PRO A 18 -4.33 -28.76 -9.63
N LEU A 19 -5.29 -29.66 -9.90
CA LEU A 19 -5.50 -30.85 -9.07
C LEU A 19 -4.47 -31.96 -9.37
N SER A 20 -4.25 -32.31 -10.63
CA SER A 20 -3.34 -33.41 -11.01
C SER A 20 -1.86 -33.09 -10.71
N LYS A 21 -1.48 -31.82 -10.70
CA LYS A 21 -0.11 -31.35 -10.43
C LYS A 21 0.10 -30.82 -9.00
N ARG A 22 -0.73 -31.25 -8.03
CA ARG A 22 -0.62 -30.86 -6.62
C ARG A 22 0.53 -31.52 -5.86
N PHE A 23 1.35 -32.31 -6.56
CA PHE A 23 2.52 -33.01 -6.03
C PHE A 23 3.81 -32.41 -6.65
N GLY A 24 4.94 -32.64 -5.99
CA GLY A 24 6.25 -32.37 -6.57
C GLY A 24 6.95 -31.13 -6.05
N LEU A 25 6.25 -30.16 -5.44
CA LEU A 25 6.90 -29.04 -4.78
C LEU A 25 7.21 -29.36 -3.32
N ASN A 26 8.39 -28.98 -2.85
CA ASN A 26 8.74 -29.03 -1.43
C ASN A 26 8.21 -27.80 -0.69
N TRP A 27 8.30 -27.77 0.65
CA TRP A 27 7.80 -26.65 1.46
C TRP A 27 8.49 -25.33 1.15
N PHE A 28 9.78 -25.35 0.86
CA PHE A 28 10.53 -24.16 0.49
C PHE A 28 10.03 -23.59 -0.85
N GLN A 29 9.79 -24.44 -1.84
CA GLN A 29 9.24 -24.03 -3.13
C GLN A 29 7.81 -23.48 -3.00
N LEU A 30 6.96 -24.09 -2.13
CA LEU A 30 5.63 -23.58 -1.84
C LEU A 30 5.66 -22.20 -1.18
N LEU A 31 6.54 -22.01 -0.21
CA LEU A 31 6.74 -20.71 0.43
C LEU A 31 7.23 -19.66 -0.57
N PHE A 32 8.23 -20.03 -1.37
CA PHE A 32 8.77 -19.14 -2.40
C PHE A 32 7.70 -18.77 -3.44
N THR A 33 6.86 -19.72 -3.86
CA THR A 33 5.74 -19.46 -4.75
C THR A 33 4.72 -18.50 -4.12
N SER A 34 4.43 -18.66 -2.82
CA SER A 34 3.53 -17.74 -2.10
C SER A 34 4.08 -16.32 -2.07
N VAL A 35 5.35 -16.16 -1.71
CA VAL A 35 6.03 -14.85 -1.73
C VAL A 35 6.05 -14.26 -3.13
N PHE A 36 6.33 -15.07 -4.15
CA PHE A 36 6.32 -14.64 -5.55
C PHE A 36 4.93 -14.13 -5.97
N LEU A 37 3.85 -14.84 -5.66
CA LEU A 37 2.50 -14.40 -5.99
C LEU A 37 2.11 -13.09 -5.28
N ILE A 38 2.50 -12.94 -4.01
CA ILE A 38 2.31 -11.69 -3.26
C ILE A 38 3.11 -10.56 -3.94
N SER A 39 4.38 -10.79 -4.24
CA SER A 39 5.23 -9.79 -4.90
C SER A 39 4.67 -9.38 -6.26
N LEU A 40 4.16 -10.34 -7.03
CA LEU A 40 3.54 -10.08 -8.33
C LEU A 40 2.31 -9.18 -8.20
N SER A 41 1.50 -9.38 -7.16
CA SER A 41 0.33 -8.54 -6.87
C SER A 41 0.72 -7.12 -6.41
N MET A 42 1.94 -6.93 -5.88
CA MET A 42 2.43 -5.63 -5.44
C MET A 42 2.98 -4.76 -6.58
N VAL A 43 3.33 -5.34 -7.73
CA VAL A 43 3.88 -4.60 -8.87
C VAL A 43 3.00 -3.41 -9.29
N PRO A 44 1.68 -3.55 -9.51
CA PRO A 44 0.85 -2.41 -9.88
C PRO A 44 0.81 -1.32 -8.80
N ILE A 45 0.74 -1.73 -7.54
CA ILE A 45 0.69 -0.80 -6.39
C ILE A 45 1.99 0.00 -6.29
N ALA A 46 3.14 -0.66 -6.47
CA ALA A 46 4.43 0.00 -6.48
C ALA A 46 4.55 1.02 -7.63
N ILE A 47 4.07 0.66 -8.83
CA ILE A 47 4.04 1.57 -9.98
C ILE A 47 3.14 2.78 -9.70
N GLN A 48 1.92 2.56 -9.19
CA GLN A 48 0.99 3.64 -8.85
C GLN A 48 1.58 4.58 -7.80
N ASN A 49 2.17 4.05 -6.73
CA ASN A 49 2.82 4.88 -5.72
C ASN A 49 4.02 5.65 -6.26
N SER A 50 4.77 5.08 -7.20
CA SER A 50 5.92 5.75 -7.79
C SER A 50 5.55 6.91 -8.72
N SER A 51 4.33 6.91 -9.27
CA SER A 51 3.83 7.96 -10.16
C SER A 51 3.11 9.10 -9.42
N GLN A 52 2.87 8.97 -8.11
CA GLN A 52 2.24 10.05 -7.34
C GLN A 52 3.19 11.22 -7.16
N GLU A 53 2.65 12.42 -7.30
CA GLU A 53 3.38 13.68 -7.10
C GLU A 53 3.18 14.29 -5.71
N THR A 54 2.13 13.89 -5.03
CA THR A 54 1.77 14.38 -3.70
C THR A 54 1.11 13.29 -2.87
N TYR A 55 1.23 13.40 -1.55
CA TYR A 55 0.50 12.58 -0.60
C TYR A 55 0.06 13.45 0.59
N PRO A 56 -1.19 13.29 1.10
CA PRO A 56 -1.68 14.12 2.20
C PRO A 56 -0.82 13.96 3.47
N LEU A 57 -0.25 15.05 3.95
CA LEU A 57 0.54 15.06 5.18
C LEU A 57 -0.30 14.70 6.42
N GLU A 58 -1.60 14.99 6.39
CA GLU A 58 -2.57 14.66 7.43
C GLU A 58 -2.68 13.15 7.71
N THR A 59 -2.31 12.31 6.73
CA THR A 59 -2.27 10.83 6.94
C THR A 59 -1.18 10.41 7.93
N PHE A 60 -0.15 11.24 8.13
CA PHE A 60 1.00 10.95 8.99
C PHE A 60 1.05 11.81 10.26
N ILE A 61 0.48 13.01 10.21
CA ILE A 61 0.44 13.94 11.35
C ILE A 61 -1.00 14.41 11.51
N ASP A 62 -1.66 13.87 12.53
CA ASP A 62 -3.05 14.19 12.83
C ASP A 62 -3.22 15.68 13.11
N ASN A 63 -4.25 16.28 12.48
CA ASN A 63 -4.65 17.68 12.65
C ASN A 63 -3.55 18.71 12.29
N VAL A 64 -2.58 18.32 11.44
CA VAL A 64 -1.42 19.17 11.10
C VAL A 64 -1.82 20.54 10.56
N TYR A 65 -2.96 20.67 9.91
CA TYR A 65 -3.46 21.93 9.33
C TYR A 65 -4.53 22.63 10.18
N GLU A 66 -4.82 22.13 11.39
CA GLU A 66 -5.72 22.80 12.31
C GLU A 66 -5.29 24.23 12.65
N PRO A 67 -3.99 24.54 12.89
CA PRO A 67 -3.53 25.90 13.12
C PRO A 67 -3.79 26.87 11.97
N LEU A 68 -3.90 26.40 10.71
CA LEU A 68 -4.18 27.23 9.54
C LEU A 68 -5.66 27.62 9.51
N THR A 69 -6.06 28.57 10.34
CA THR A 69 -7.40 29.14 10.33
C THR A 69 -7.58 30.12 9.16
N ASP A 70 -8.83 30.39 8.77
CA ASP A 70 -9.12 31.32 7.67
C ASP A 70 -8.49 32.71 7.88
N LYS A 71 -8.43 33.19 9.13
CA LYS A 71 -7.78 34.45 9.49
C LYS A 71 -6.28 34.44 9.19
N VAL A 72 -5.61 33.33 9.51
CA VAL A 72 -4.16 33.15 9.26
C VAL A 72 -3.89 33.07 7.77
N VAL A 73 -4.72 32.33 7.04
CA VAL A 73 -4.59 32.20 5.58
C VAL A 73 -4.85 33.54 4.89
N GLN A 74 -5.81 34.31 5.34
CA GLN A 74 -6.06 35.66 4.85
C GLN A 74 -4.85 36.59 5.10
N ASP A 75 -4.32 36.58 6.31
CA ASP A 75 -3.12 37.36 6.64
C ASP A 75 -1.90 36.96 5.77
N PHE A 76 -1.72 35.65 5.54
CA PHE A 76 -0.70 35.17 4.62
C PHE A 76 -0.92 35.63 3.19
N SER A 77 -2.17 35.64 2.72
CA SER A 77 -2.46 36.08 1.35
C SER A 77 -2.14 37.55 1.10
N GLU A 78 -2.18 38.39 2.15
CA GLU A 78 -1.92 39.81 2.08
C GLU A 78 -0.45 40.19 2.33
N HIS A 79 0.25 39.43 3.17
CA HIS A 79 1.54 39.80 3.70
C HIS A 79 2.69 38.82 3.42
N ALA A 80 2.40 37.59 2.98
CA ALA A 80 3.39 36.57 2.73
C ALA A 80 3.71 36.44 1.23
N ALA A 81 5.01 36.34 0.90
CA ALA A 81 5.45 36.04 -0.45
C ALA A 81 6.65 35.08 -0.42
N ILE A 82 6.72 34.20 -1.40
CA ILE A 82 7.88 33.33 -1.62
C ILE A 82 8.64 33.86 -2.83
N VAL A 83 9.89 34.25 -2.60
CA VAL A 83 10.81 34.68 -3.64
C VAL A 83 12.08 33.84 -3.55
N ASP A 84 12.44 33.16 -4.64
CA ASP A 84 13.61 32.29 -4.72
C ASP A 84 13.66 31.21 -3.59
N GLY A 85 12.49 30.64 -3.24
CA GLY A 85 12.39 29.63 -2.20
C GLY A 85 12.54 30.17 -0.77
N LYS A 86 12.43 31.49 -0.60
CA LYS A 86 12.49 32.15 0.71
C LYS A 86 11.19 32.86 1.03
N LEU A 87 10.70 32.64 2.24
CA LEU A 87 9.53 33.34 2.75
C LEU A 87 9.92 34.77 3.16
N THR A 88 9.22 35.74 2.62
CA THR A 88 9.20 37.13 3.08
C THR A 88 7.82 37.40 3.67
N TYR A 89 7.77 37.98 4.85
CA TYR A 89 6.54 38.34 5.54
C TYR A 89 6.60 39.76 6.05
N THR A 90 5.63 40.57 5.66
CA THR A 90 5.55 42.01 6.00
C THR A 90 4.46 42.33 7.01
N GLY A 91 3.65 41.34 7.42
CA GLY A 91 2.59 41.53 8.42
C GLY A 91 3.10 41.61 9.85
N THR A 92 2.22 41.93 10.76
CA THR A 92 2.48 41.81 12.20
C THR A 92 2.38 40.35 12.56
N ALA A 93 3.51 39.75 13.03
CA ALA A 93 3.60 38.34 13.36
C ALA A 93 2.33 37.88 14.10
N SER A 94 1.59 36.96 13.51
CA SER A 94 0.38 36.41 14.11
C SER A 94 0.76 35.72 15.42
N GLN A 95 0.30 36.26 16.54
CA GLN A 95 0.54 35.70 17.88
C GLN A 95 -0.37 34.51 18.16
N ALA A 96 -0.67 33.69 17.18
CA ALA A 96 -1.28 32.41 17.45
C ALA A 96 -0.18 31.49 18.04
N PRO A 97 -0.35 30.89 19.22
CA PRO A 97 0.66 30.05 19.85
C PRO A 97 1.08 28.85 18.99
N SER A 98 0.20 28.47 18.06
CA SER A 98 0.40 27.35 17.14
C SER A 98 1.05 27.73 15.80
N ILE A 99 1.27 29.02 15.53
CA ILE A 99 1.91 29.52 14.30
C ILE A 99 2.97 30.55 14.63
N VAL A 100 4.18 30.31 14.21
CA VAL A 100 5.32 31.23 14.33
C VAL A 100 5.80 31.58 12.93
N ILE A 101 6.05 32.86 12.68
CA ILE A 101 6.57 33.36 11.42
C ILE A 101 7.87 34.11 11.65
N GLY A 102 8.89 33.82 10.84
CA GLY A 102 10.21 34.44 10.91
C GLY A 102 11.23 33.59 11.64
N PRO A 103 12.49 34.09 11.78
CA PRO A 103 13.59 33.33 12.36
C PRO A 103 13.30 32.91 13.81
N SER A 104 13.55 31.66 14.12
CA SER A 104 13.33 31.12 15.48
C SER A 104 14.21 31.83 16.50
N GLN A 105 13.57 32.44 17.49
CA GLN A 105 14.26 33.09 18.62
C GLN A 105 14.35 32.16 19.83
N SER A 106 13.59 31.06 19.92
CA SER A 106 13.58 30.15 21.05
C SER A 106 14.16 28.79 20.70
N LYS A 107 15.00 28.26 21.62
CA LYS A 107 15.52 26.88 21.54
C LYS A 107 14.54 25.82 22.07
N GLU A 108 13.46 26.25 22.71
CA GLU A 108 12.47 25.32 23.30
C GLU A 108 11.42 24.94 22.28
N LEU A 109 11.28 23.65 22.07
CA LEU A 109 10.26 23.09 21.19
C LEU A 109 8.90 23.07 21.90
N PRO A 110 7.80 23.41 21.22
CA PRO A 110 6.48 23.48 21.79
C PRO A 110 5.95 22.10 22.19
N LYS A 111 5.11 22.06 23.24
CA LYS A 111 4.38 20.83 23.63
C LYS A 111 3.23 20.53 22.66
N ASP A 112 2.54 21.57 22.22
CA ASP A 112 1.42 21.46 21.28
C ASP A 112 1.92 21.53 19.83
N LEU A 113 1.04 21.18 18.88
CA LEU A 113 1.34 21.28 17.47
C LEU A 113 1.63 22.74 17.10
N GLN A 114 2.78 22.98 16.49
CA GLN A 114 3.19 24.28 16.00
C GLN A 114 3.74 24.21 14.59
N LEU A 115 3.28 25.11 13.76
CA LEU A 115 3.78 25.39 12.42
C LEU A 115 4.68 26.62 12.48
N HIS A 116 5.97 26.45 12.28
CA HIS A 116 6.94 27.54 12.27
C HIS A 116 7.38 27.80 10.83
N PHE A 117 6.89 28.87 10.26
CA PHE A 117 7.26 29.38 8.93
C PHE A 117 8.54 30.21 9.04
N ASP A 118 9.68 29.56 8.93
CA ASP A 118 10.99 30.22 8.87
C ASP A 118 11.27 30.74 7.46
N THR A 119 12.33 31.52 7.29
CA THR A 119 12.72 32.12 6.00
C THR A 119 12.94 31.09 4.88
N ASN A 120 13.52 29.93 5.20
CA ASN A 120 13.90 28.93 4.19
C ASN A 120 13.06 27.66 4.21
N GLU A 121 12.34 27.40 5.30
CA GLU A 121 11.65 26.14 5.53
C GLU A 121 10.46 26.29 6.51
N LEU A 122 9.47 25.44 6.35
CA LEU A 122 8.42 25.22 7.34
C LEU A 122 8.85 24.10 8.29
N VAL A 123 8.94 24.38 9.58
CA VAL A 123 9.22 23.39 10.61
C VAL A 123 7.93 23.04 11.33
N ILE A 124 7.60 21.75 11.40
CA ILE A 124 6.44 21.23 12.11
C ILE A 124 6.94 20.54 13.37
N SER A 125 6.46 20.99 14.53
CA SER A 125 6.86 20.49 15.84
C SER A 125 5.64 20.11 16.68
N LYS A 126 5.78 19.06 17.49
CA LYS A 126 4.75 18.58 18.44
C LYS A 126 5.43 17.80 19.55
N GLU A 127 4.89 17.86 20.77
CA GLU A 127 5.38 17.09 21.93
C GLU A 127 6.87 17.31 22.22
N SER A 128 7.33 18.56 22.11
CA SER A 128 8.73 18.94 22.30
C SER A 128 9.69 18.22 21.33
N LYS A 129 9.20 17.81 20.16
CA LYS A 129 9.98 17.21 19.09
C LYS A 129 9.69 17.89 17.76
N GLU A 130 10.71 18.02 16.97
CA GLU A 130 10.57 18.36 15.55
C GLU A 130 10.12 17.11 14.79
N LEU A 131 8.99 17.19 14.10
CA LEU A 131 8.45 16.09 13.32
C LEU A 131 8.99 16.08 11.90
N THR A 132 9.05 17.26 11.26
CA THR A 132 9.53 17.39 9.88
C THR A 132 9.91 18.82 9.53
N ARG A 133 10.77 18.97 8.52
CA ARG A 133 11.14 20.24 7.86
C ARG A 133 10.75 20.17 6.41
N ILE A 134 10.24 21.25 5.86
CA ILE A 134 9.72 21.33 4.51
C ILE A 134 10.28 22.58 3.85
N SER A 135 11.18 22.41 2.90
CA SER A 135 11.72 23.54 2.10
C SER A 135 10.69 24.01 1.09
N TYR A 136 10.63 25.31 0.84
CA TYR A 136 9.66 25.92 -0.09
C TYR A 136 10.09 25.70 -1.55
N ARG A 137 9.59 24.62 -2.18
CA ARG A 137 9.83 24.29 -3.60
C ARG A 137 8.58 24.41 -4.45
N ALA A 138 7.48 23.80 -4.01
CA ALA A 138 6.17 23.89 -4.64
C ALA A 138 5.32 24.99 -4.00
N ILE A 139 5.63 25.40 -2.77
CA ILE A 139 4.95 26.52 -2.11
C ILE A 139 5.41 27.80 -2.81
N GLN A 140 4.48 28.48 -3.46
CA GLN A 140 4.66 29.77 -4.12
C GLN A 140 3.75 30.82 -3.49
N THR A 141 3.95 32.09 -3.82
CA THR A 141 3.09 33.17 -3.31
C THR A 141 1.60 32.89 -3.58
N ASP A 142 1.27 32.34 -4.73
CA ASP A 142 -0.11 31.95 -5.07
C ASP A 142 -0.71 30.87 -4.17
N SER A 143 0.12 30.08 -3.51
CA SER A 143 -0.33 29.04 -2.58
C SER A 143 -0.98 29.62 -1.33
N PHE A 144 -0.66 30.85 -0.97
CA PHE A 144 -1.24 31.54 0.20
C PHE A 144 -2.65 32.09 -0.03
N LYS A 145 -3.22 32.02 -1.24
CA LYS A 145 -4.53 32.59 -1.57
C LYS A 145 -5.68 31.96 -0.80
N ASN A 146 -5.60 30.67 -0.51
CA ASN A 146 -6.61 29.94 0.26
C ASN A 146 -5.99 28.74 0.98
N LYS A 147 -6.74 28.21 1.96
CA LYS A 147 -6.29 27.10 2.80
C LYS A 147 -5.98 25.85 1.98
N ASP A 148 -6.84 25.50 1.02
CA ASP A 148 -6.67 24.27 0.23
C ASP A 148 -5.41 24.31 -0.63
N SER A 149 -5.14 25.44 -1.27
CA SER A 149 -3.92 25.64 -2.06
C SER A 149 -2.67 25.54 -1.18
N LEU A 150 -2.70 26.13 0.02
CA LEU A 150 -1.57 26.11 0.93
C LEU A 150 -1.31 24.70 1.46
N THR A 151 -2.35 23.99 1.92
CA THR A 151 -2.21 22.64 2.44
C THR A 151 -1.76 21.64 1.38
N GLN A 152 -2.25 21.79 0.14
CA GLN A 152 -1.79 20.99 -0.99
C GLN A 152 -0.31 21.26 -1.33
N ALA A 153 0.11 22.52 -1.36
CA ALA A 153 1.50 22.89 -1.64
C ALA A 153 2.45 22.38 -0.53
N ILE A 154 2.07 22.49 0.75
CA ILE A 154 2.82 21.94 1.87
C ILE A 154 2.91 20.39 1.76
N SER A 155 1.80 19.70 1.51
CA SER A 155 1.78 18.25 1.33
C SER A 155 2.65 17.83 0.15
N LYS A 156 2.64 18.55 -0.96
CA LYS A 156 3.44 18.27 -2.15
C LYS A 156 4.94 18.40 -1.84
N ASP A 157 5.37 19.51 -1.24
CA ASP A 157 6.77 19.74 -0.88
C ASP A 157 7.28 18.71 0.12
N TRP A 158 6.48 18.42 1.15
CA TRP A 158 6.81 17.39 2.12
C TRP A 158 6.96 16.01 1.47
N TYR A 159 6.00 15.62 0.63
CA TYR A 159 6.05 14.34 -0.07
C TYR A 159 7.25 14.23 -0.98
N GLN A 160 7.55 15.26 -1.78
CA GLN A 160 8.68 15.24 -2.69
C GLN A 160 10.03 15.10 -1.97
N GLN A 161 10.18 15.74 -0.81
CA GLN A 161 11.40 15.63 0.00
C GLN A 161 11.55 14.28 0.68
N ASN A 162 10.44 13.63 1.01
CA ASN A 162 10.39 12.34 1.72
C ASN A 162 9.94 11.18 0.85
N ARG A 163 9.85 11.37 -0.47
CA ARG A 163 9.21 10.46 -1.42
C ARG A 163 9.70 9.01 -1.29
N VAL A 164 11.00 8.79 -1.17
CA VAL A 164 11.59 7.46 -1.09
C VAL A 164 11.13 6.72 0.17
N TYR A 165 11.18 7.39 1.32
CA TYR A 165 10.78 6.81 2.61
C TYR A 165 9.29 6.54 2.67
N ILE A 166 8.48 7.51 2.21
CA ILE A 166 7.02 7.39 2.21
C ILE A 166 6.57 6.30 1.25
N SER A 167 7.09 6.28 0.01
CA SER A 167 6.76 5.23 -0.95
C SER A 167 7.16 3.84 -0.45
N LEU A 168 8.34 3.70 0.17
CA LEU A 168 8.77 2.44 0.77
C LEU A 168 7.82 2.00 1.90
N PHE A 169 7.46 2.92 2.80
CA PHE A 169 6.54 2.65 3.89
C PHE A 169 5.16 2.20 3.38
N LEU A 170 4.62 2.91 2.38
CA LEU A 170 3.33 2.58 1.77
C LEU A 170 3.36 1.20 1.07
N VAL A 171 4.42 0.92 0.30
CA VAL A 171 4.57 -0.39 -0.38
C VAL A 171 4.74 -1.52 0.64
N LEU A 172 5.53 -1.33 1.71
CA LEU A 172 5.68 -2.34 2.75
C LEU A 172 4.38 -2.58 3.51
N GLY A 173 3.65 -1.52 3.87
CA GLY A 173 2.34 -1.62 4.52
C GLY A 173 1.32 -2.34 3.63
N ALA A 174 1.25 -1.98 2.35
CA ALA A 174 0.41 -2.66 1.38
C ALA A 174 0.80 -4.14 1.23
N SER A 175 2.10 -4.44 1.16
CA SER A 175 2.61 -5.81 1.05
C SER A 175 2.25 -6.66 2.27
N PHE A 176 2.31 -6.07 3.46
CA PHE A 176 1.90 -6.72 4.69
C PHE A 176 0.40 -7.07 4.68
N LEU A 177 -0.46 -6.10 4.36
CA LEU A 177 -1.91 -6.30 4.31
C LEU A 177 -2.31 -7.32 3.24
N PHE A 178 -1.72 -7.21 2.05
CA PHE A 178 -1.97 -8.15 0.96
C PHE A 178 -1.46 -9.55 1.29
N GLY A 179 -0.26 -9.64 1.88
CA GLY A 179 0.33 -10.91 2.32
C GLY A 179 -0.50 -11.58 3.40
N LEU A 180 -1.00 -10.81 4.38
CA LEU A 180 -1.87 -11.31 5.43
C LEU A 180 -3.18 -11.90 4.84
N ASN A 181 -3.86 -11.15 3.95
CA ASN A 181 -5.03 -11.65 3.24
C ASN A 181 -4.72 -12.92 2.44
N PHE A 182 -3.62 -12.93 1.70
CA PHE A 182 -3.20 -14.07 0.89
C PHE A 182 -2.99 -15.32 1.75
N PHE A 183 -2.30 -15.21 2.88
CA PHE A 183 -2.07 -16.34 3.78
C PHE A 183 -3.34 -16.79 4.50
N ILE A 184 -4.22 -15.88 4.93
CA ILE A 184 -5.51 -16.24 5.51
C ILE A 184 -6.34 -17.05 4.52
N VAL A 185 -6.45 -16.59 3.27
CA VAL A 185 -7.22 -17.27 2.23
C VAL A 185 -6.59 -18.61 1.86
N SER A 186 -5.28 -18.64 1.60
CA SER A 186 -4.60 -19.86 1.13
C SER A 186 -4.52 -20.94 2.21
N LEU A 187 -4.15 -20.56 3.44
CA LEU A 187 -4.09 -21.53 4.56
C LEU A 187 -5.50 -21.95 5.00
N GLY A 188 -6.46 -21.01 5.08
CA GLY A 188 -7.84 -21.29 5.44
C GLY A 188 -8.51 -22.26 4.46
N ALA A 189 -8.41 -21.99 3.15
CA ALA A 189 -8.93 -22.89 2.13
C ALA A 189 -8.23 -24.26 2.15
N SER A 190 -6.91 -24.29 2.37
CA SER A 190 -6.15 -25.54 2.49
C SER A 190 -6.58 -26.36 3.71
N LEU A 191 -6.82 -25.70 4.83
CA LEU A 191 -7.29 -26.34 6.06
C LEU A 191 -8.70 -26.92 5.88
N LEU A 192 -9.61 -26.18 5.25
CA LEU A 192 -10.95 -26.67 4.92
C LEU A 192 -10.89 -27.95 4.06
N LEU A 193 -10.08 -27.95 3.00
CA LEU A 193 -9.87 -29.15 2.18
C LEU A 193 -9.24 -30.31 2.98
N TYR A 194 -8.30 -30.00 3.87
CA TYR A 194 -7.65 -31.03 4.68
C TYR A 194 -8.60 -31.68 5.68
N ILE A 195 -9.53 -30.94 6.28
CA ILE A 195 -10.55 -31.49 7.20
C ILE A 195 -11.46 -32.47 6.47
N THR A 196 -11.74 -32.23 5.17
CA THR A 196 -12.60 -33.15 4.38
C THR A 196 -11.93 -34.50 4.06
N LYS A 197 -10.63 -34.68 4.36
CA LYS A 197 -9.90 -35.94 4.21
C LYS A 197 -10.60 -37.12 4.88
N LYS A 198 -11.22 -36.91 6.05
CA LYS A 198 -11.90 -37.96 6.81
C LYS A 198 -13.11 -38.55 6.06
N SER A 199 -13.74 -37.78 5.18
CA SER A 199 -14.94 -38.19 4.43
C SER A 199 -14.65 -39.11 3.25
N ARG A 200 -13.36 -39.28 2.86
CA ARG A 200 -12.93 -40.03 1.66
C ARG A 200 -13.60 -39.57 0.35
N LEU A 201 -14.23 -38.39 0.37
CA LEU A 201 -14.91 -37.82 -0.81
C LEU A 201 -13.91 -37.26 -1.82
N PHE A 202 -12.73 -36.79 -1.35
CA PHE A 202 -11.74 -36.12 -2.15
C PHE A 202 -10.39 -36.85 -2.15
N SER A 203 -9.58 -36.59 -3.20
CA SER A 203 -8.27 -37.24 -3.42
C SER A 203 -7.12 -36.58 -2.65
N PHE A 204 -7.39 -35.79 -1.60
CA PHE A 204 -6.34 -35.16 -0.77
C PHE A 204 -5.95 -36.05 0.41
N ARG A 205 -4.63 -36.17 0.68
CA ARG A 205 -4.10 -36.97 1.80
C ARG A 205 -3.34 -36.15 2.83
N THR A 206 -2.61 -35.14 2.38
CA THR A 206 -1.75 -34.32 3.25
C THR A 206 -2.13 -32.85 3.15
N PHE A 207 -1.86 -32.07 4.22
CA PHE A 207 -2.04 -30.63 4.19
C PHE A 207 -1.19 -29.97 3.11
N LYS A 208 0.02 -30.48 2.86
CA LYS A 208 0.93 -30.01 1.81
C LYS A 208 0.29 -30.11 0.42
N GLU A 209 -0.40 -31.19 0.11
CA GLU A 209 -1.13 -31.36 -1.15
C GLU A 209 -2.27 -30.34 -1.28
N CYS A 210 -3.03 -30.13 -0.20
CA CYS A 210 -4.09 -29.12 -0.16
C CYS A 210 -3.53 -27.73 -0.41
N TYR A 211 -2.45 -27.37 0.28
CA TYR A 211 -1.81 -26.06 0.14
C TYR A 211 -1.24 -25.86 -1.27
N HIS A 212 -0.56 -26.85 -1.82
CA HIS A 212 -0.04 -26.80 -3.20
C HIS A 212 -1.18 -26.63 -4.22
N PHE A 213 -2.28 -27.38 -4.05
CA PHE A 213 -3.46 -27.24 -4.91
C PHE A 213 -4.07 -25.84 -4.82
N ILE A 214 -4.23 -25.28 -3.62
CA ILE A 214 -4.74 -23.92 -3.43
C ILE A 214 -3.82 -22.89 -4.07
N LEU A 215 -2.50 -23.01 -3.95
CA LEU A 215 -1.56 -22.13 -4.65
C LEU A 215 -1.69 -22.20 -6.16
N ASN A 216 -1.90 -23.41 -6.72
CA ASN A 216 -2.17 -23.58 -8.14
C ASN A 216 -3.48 -22.86 -8.56
N CYS A 217 -4.51 -22.88 -7.70
CA CYS A 217 -5.77 -22.16 -7.95
C CYS A 217 -5.64 -20.65 -7.80
N LEU A 218 -4.73 -20.15 -6.97
CA LEU A 218 -4.47 -18.71 -6.81
C LEU A 218 -3.66 -18.10 -7.96
N GLY A 219 -2.88 -18.92 -8.67
CA GLY A 219 -1.99 -18.42 -9.72
C GLY A 219 -2.70 -17.65 -10.84
N LEU A 220 -3.77 -18.21 -11.40
CA LEU A 220 -4.52 -17.55 -12.48
C LEU A 220 -5.25 -16.28 -11.99
N PRO A 221 -5.98 -16.27 -10.87
CA PRO A 221 -6.53 -15.05 -10.28
C PRO A 221 -5.49 -13.95 -10.08
N THR A 222 -4.29 -14.30 -9.57
CA THR A 222 -3.20 -13.34 -9.35
C THR A 222 -2.73 -12.71 -10.67
N LEU A 223 -2.61 -13.48 -11.75
CA LEU A 223 -2.24 -12.94 -13.06
C LEU A 223 -3.31 -11.99 -13.62
N ILE A 224 -4.58 -12.32 -13.44
CA ILE A 224 -5.68 -11.45 -13.89
C ILE A 224 -5.67 -10.14 -13.08
N THR A 225 -5.51 -10.21 -11.76
CA THR A 225 -5.48 -9.02 -10.91
C THR A 225 -4.23 -8.17 -11.12
N LEU A 226 -3.08 -8.77 -11.47
CA LEU A 226 -1.91 -8.03 -11.93
C LEU A 226 -2.26 -7.14 -13.13
N ILE A 227 -2.88 -7.73 -14.15
CA ILE A 227 -3.28 -6.99 -15.36
C ILE A 227 -4.26 -5.86 -14.99
N LEU A 228 -5.30 -6.14 -14.21
CA LEU A 228 -6.27 -5.14 -13.76
C LEU A 228 -5.60 -4.01 -12.95
N GLY A 229 -4.63 -4.34 -12.12
CA GLY A 229 -3.88 -3.37 -11.35
C GLY A 229 -3.06 -2.40 -12.21
N LEU A 230 -2.52 -2.86 -13.34
CA LEU A 230 -1.81 -1.99 -14.29
C LEU A 230 -2.74 -0.95 -14.95
N PHE A 231 -4.06 -1.17 -14.93
CA PHE A 231 -5.07 -0.18 -15.34
C PHE A 231 -5.47 0.79 -14.22
N GLY A 232 -4.71 0.87 -13.13
CA GLY A 232 -4.90 1.87 -12.09
C GLY A 232 -5.95 1.52 -11.03
N GLN A 233 -6.37 0.25 -10.92
CA GLN A 233 -7.31 -0.17 -9.88
C GLN A 233 -6.66 -0.10 -8.49
N ASN A 234 -7.42 0.36 -7.49
CA ASN A 234 -6.93 0.46 -6.12
C ASN A 234 -6.74 -0.90 -5.44
N MET A 235 -5.93 -0.95 -4.37
CA MET A 235 -5.57 -2.16 -3.64
C MET A 235 -6.79 -2.95 -3.14
N THR A 236 -7.81 -2.28 -2.58
CA THR A 236 -9.02 -2.94 -2.05
C THR A 236 -9.77 -3.67 -3.15
N THR A 237 -9.92 -3.03 -4.31
CA THR A 237 -10.53 -3.65 -5.50
C THR A 237 -9.73 -4.88 -5.96
N LEU A 238 -8.39 -4.78 -6.01
CA LEU A 238 -7.54 -5.90 -6.43
C LEU A 238 -7.66 -7.10 -5.49
N ILE A 239 -7.64 -6.88 -4.17
CA ILE A 239 -7.84 -7.96 -3.18
C ILE A 239 -9.23 -8.60 -3.36
N THR A 240 -10.26 -7.79 -3.50
CA THR A 240 -11.64 -8.27 -3.66
C THR A 240 -11.80 -9.10 -4.93
N VAL A 241 -11.33 -8.59 -6.06
CA VAL A 241 -11.39 -9.29 -7.35
C VAL A 241 -10.58 -10.59 -7.31
N GLN A 242 -9.38 -10.58 -6.72
CA GLN A 242 -8.57 -11.79 -6.58
C GLN A 242 -9.30 -12.88 -5.79
N ASN A 243 -9.91 -12.51 -4.67
CA ASN A 243 -10.64 -13.46 -3.83
C ASN A 243 -11.88 -14.00 -4.54
N ILE A 244 -12.64 -13.16 -5.24
CA ILE A 244 -13.80 -13.59 -6.04
C ILE A 244 -13.36 -14.54 -7.16
N LEU A 245 -12.34 -14.18 -7.93
CA LEU A 245 -11.84 -15.02 -9.01
C LEU A 245 -11.29 -16.35 -8.50
N PHE A 246 -10.60 -16.34 -7.34
CA PHE A 246 -10.13 -17.56 -6.69
C PHE A 246 -11.27 -18.49 -6.33
N VAL A 247 -12.32 -17.97 -5.68
CA VAL A 247 -13.51 -18.79 -5.30
C VAL A 247 -14.21 -19.33 -6.54
N LEU A 248 -14.44 -18.50 -7.56
CA LEU A 248 -15.06 -18.93 -8.81
C LEU A 248 -14.24 -20.01 -9.52
N TYR A 249 -12.92 -19.86 -9.55
CA TYR A 249 -12.02 -20.83 -10.14
C TYR A 249 -12.02 -22.15 -9.37
N LEU A 250 -11.98 -22.09 -8.04
CA LEU A 250 -12.06 -23.27 -7.16
C LEU A 250 -13.38 -24.02 -7.33
N VAL A 251 -14.51 -23.31 -7.37
CA VAL A 251 -15.85 -23.88 -7.60
C VAL A 251 -15.93 -24.53 -8.99
N THR A 252 -15.37 -23.88 -10.00
CA THR A 252 -15.35 -24.46 -11.36
C THR A 252 -14.52 -25.75 -11.44
N ILE A 253 -13.36 -25.77 -10.76
CA ILE A 253 -12.56 -27.01 -10.66
C ILE A 253 -13.34 -28.09 -9.92
N PHE A 254 -13.99 -27.75 -8.80
CA PHE A 254 -14.84 -28.69 -8.07
C PHE A 254 -15.94 -29.27 -8.94
N TYR A 255 -16.69 -28.43 -9.64
CA TYR A 255 -17.77 -28.88 -10.53
C TYR A 255 -17.28 -29.85 -11.63
N LYS A 256 -16.08 -29.60 -12.20
CA LYS A 256 -15.49 -30.41 -13.28
C LYS A 256 -14.79 -31.69 -12.79
N THR A 257 -14.28 -31.72 -11.59
CA THR A 257 -13.42 -32.81 -11.10
C THR A 257 -13.95 -33.49 -9.85
N HIS A 258 -14.93 -32.88 -9.16
CA HIS A 258 -15.38 -33.28 -7.81
C HIS A 258 -14.21 -33.48 -6.84
N PHE A 259 -13.08 -32.79 -7.08
CA PHE A 259 -11.80 -32.97 -6.39
C PHE A 259 -11.30 -34.41 -6.37
N ARG A 260 -11.69 -35.21 -7.36
CA ARG A 260 -11.23 -36.57 -7.59
C ARG A 260 -10.25 -36.62 -8.75
N ASP A 261 -9.12 -37.27 -8.55
CA ASP A 261 -8.09 -37.48 -9.55
C ASP A 261 -8.25 -38.90 -10.09
N PRO A 262 -8.66 -39.08 -11.37
CA PRO A 262 -8.86 -40.40 -11.96
C PRO A 262 -7.56 -41.21 -12.05
N ASP A 263 -6.39 -40.54 -12.09
CA ASP A 263 -5.09 -41.20 -12.20
C ASP A 263 -4.51 -41.65 -10.84
N TYR A 264 -5.23 -41.36 -9.73
CA TYR A 264 -4.75 -41.61 -8.37
C TYR A 264 -5.13 -43.00 -7.83
N HIS A 265 -5.93 -43.77 -8.56
CA HIS A 265 -6.42 -45.10 -8.19
C HIS A 265 -5.73 -46.23 -8.98
N LYS A 266 -4.65 -45.89 -9.72
CA LYS A 266 -3.80 -46.89 -10.38
C LYS A 266 -2.47 -47.05 -9.58
#